data_be620ef50dd02d2b82ca38f74007a274
#
_entry.id   be620ef50dd02d2b82ca38f74007a274
#
_cell.length_a   1.000
_cell.length_b   1.000
_cell.length_c   1.000
_cell.angle_alpha   90.00
_cell.angle_beta   90.00
_cell.angle_gamma   90.00
#
_symmetry.space_group_name_H-M   'P 1'
#
loop_
_entity.id
_entity.type
_entity.pdbx_description
1 polymer ?
#
loop_
_entity_poly.entity_id
_entity_poly.type
_entity_poly.pdbx_seq_one_letter_code
_entity_poly.pdbx_strand_id
1 'polypeptide(L)'
;MRRFIPLFLIVALPLMLVGCVSMALPKVSARHGGEAARPPLETAGLNRERWEAGQAELRAAFEAEVYGAWPEAGPARVLDHTVVDAAAYDGAGRIEEYTLDLAGAQTHLATVLPVAADGPVPVVVMQMFCGNQAALGWHDGVSGPVTERAPDCAPSGFASWSTRQIFGRHIMEPPVAEILAHGYALAFIYAGDIVPDSAAAADEALDELSADVQTGAIAAWAWAYSRVIDVLEADERYDPQRMAVWGHSRNGKSALLAAAFDPRIDLVIAHQAGTGGTTLTRSDAGESVAQITQAYPYWFNDRFETYAGREEEIPVDQHQLISLMAPRPLLIGGAWRDQWSDPNGSWRAARGA
;
A
#
# COMPACT_ATOMS: atom_id res chain seq x y z
N MET A 1 -50.30 -23.27 -1.33
CA MET A 1 -49.13 -24.09 -0.93
C MET A 1 -47.93 -23.15 -0.70
N ARG A 2 -47.61 -22.80 0.53
CA ARG A 2 -46.41 -22.02 0.89
C ARG A 2 -45.21 -22.98 0.82
N ARG A 3 -44.29 -22.74 -0.13
CA ARG A 3 -43.05 -23.50 -0.22
C ARG A 3 -42.16 -23.09 0.96
N PHE A 4 -42.01 -23.95 1.94
CA PHE A 4 -40.97 -23.85 2.96
C PHE A 4 -39.62 -24.09 2.27
N ILE A 5 -38.85 -23.03 2.07
CA ILE A 5 -37.41 -23.17 1.81
C ILE A 5 -36.83 -23.65 3.13
N PRO A 6 -36.25 -24.84 3.21
CA PRO A 6 -35.77 -25.35 4.49
C PRO A 6 -34.65 -24.44 5.02
N LEU A 7 -34.79 -24.00 6.26
CA LEU A 7 -33.83 -23.15 6.98
C LEU A 7 -32.39 -23.70 6.87
N PHE A 8 -32.28 -24.99 6.64
CA PHE A 8 -31.01 -25.71 6.41
C PHE A 8 -30.25 -25.23 5.16
N LEU A 9 -30.93 -24.82 4.09
CA LEU A 9 -30.29 -24.30 2.89
C LEU A 9 -29.78 -22.86 3.08
N ILE A 10 -30.41 -22.07 3.93
CA ILE A 10 -30.02 -20.68 4.21
C ILE A 10 -28.75 -20.62 5.08
N VAL A 11 -28.52 -21.63 5.91
CA VAL A 11 -27.33 -21.72 6.78
C VAL A 11 -26.21 -22.54 6.14
N ALA A 12 -26.54 -23.58 5.39
CA ALA A 12 -25.54 -24.44 4.77
C ALA A 12 -24.83 -23.79 3.56
N LEU A 13 -25.53 -22.94 2.80
CA LEU A 13 -24.94 -22.28 1.62
C LEU A 13 -23.82 -21.29 2.00
N PRO A 14 -23.97 -20.38 2.97
CA PRO A 14 -22.89 -19.52 3.41
C PRO A 14 -21.75 -20.30 4.13
N LEU A 15 -22.05 -21.39 4.85
CA LEU A 15 -21.01 -22.24 5.44
C LEU A 15 -20.22 -23.01 4.39
N MET A 16 -20.84 -23.47 3.30
CA MET A 16 -20.14 -24.06 2.16
C MET A 16 -19.32 -23.03 1.40
N LEU A 17 -19.81 -21.81 1.21
CA LEU A 17 -19.06 -20.72 0.59
C LEU A 17 -17.83 -20.33 1.42
N VAL A 18 -17.96 -20.21 2.72
CA VAL A 18 -16.82 -19.95 3.65
C VAL A 18 -15.84 -21.13 3.61
N GLY A 19 -16.34 -22.38 3.57
CA GLY A 19 -15.50 -23.57 3.41
C GLY A 19 -14.77 -23.62 2.06
N CYS A 20 -15.42 -23.25 0.96
CA CYS A 20 -14.78 -23.19 -0.36
C CYS A 20 -13.75 -22.07 -0.45
N VAL A 21 -14.01 -20.90 0.12
CA VAL A 21 -13.06 -19.78 0.16
C VAL A 21 -11.85 -20.16 1.01
N SER A 22 -12.04 -20.77 2.18
CA SER A 22 -10.92 -21.21 3.03
C SER A 22 -10.11 -22.38 2.45
N MET A 23 -10.69 -23.16 1.52
CA MET A 23 -9.96 -24.21 0.78
C MET A 23 -9.24 -23.67 -0.46
N ALA A 24 -9.72 -22.56 -1.03
CA ALA A 24 -9.12 -21.91 -2.19
C ALA A 24 -7.97 -20.97 -1.80
N LEU A 25 -7.94 -20.49 -0.56
CA LEU A 25 -6.80 -19.70 -0.07
C LEU A 25 -5.59 -20.62 0.14
N PRO A 26 -4.40 -20.22 -0.32
CA PRO A 26 -3.19 -20.99 -0.08
C PRO A 26 -3.02 -21.24 1.41
N LYS A 27 -2.82 -22.51 1.78
CA LYS A 27 -2.55 -22.88 3.17
C LYS A 27 -1.12 -22.46 3.49
N VAL A 28 -1.00 -21.42 4.31
CA VAL A 28 0.28 -21.03 4.87
C VAL A 28 0.57 -21.98 6.04
N SER A 29 1.52 -22.88 5.87
CA SER A 29 2.02 -23.74 6.95
C SER A 29 3.22 -23.08 7.63
N ALA A 30 3.43 -23.39 8.90
CA ALA A 30 4.68 -23.06 9.59
C ALA A 30 5.87 -23.55 8.76
N ARG A 31 6.83 -22.68 8.48
CA ARG A 31 7.97 -22.97 7.59
C ARG A 31 9.10 -23.66 8.31
N HIS A 32 9.29 -23.34 9.59
CA HIS A 32 10.40 -23.83 10.42
C HIS A 32 9.88 -24.10 11.84
N GLY A 33 10.64 -24.80 12.63
CA GLY A 33 10.32 -25.10 14.04
C GLY A 33 10.42 -23.91 15.00
N GLY A 34 10.51 -22.69 14.48
CA GLY A 34 10.60 -21.43 15.22
C GLY A 34 11.11 -20.29 14.36
N GLU A 35 10.96 -19.09 14.87
CA GLU A 35 11.48 -17.87 14.24
C GLU A 35 13.01 -17.86 14.27
N ALA A 36 13.66 -17.64 13.14
CA ALA A 36 15.11 -17.46 13.06
C ALA A 36 15.53 -16.16 13.76
N ALA A 37 16.78 -16.11 14.22
CA ALA A 37 17.34 -14.93 14.86
C ALA A 37 17.30 -13.72 13.92
N ARG A 38 16.78 -12.59 14.43
CA ARG A 38 16.71 -11.34 13.69
C ARG A 38 18.07 -10.64 13.64
N PRO A 39 18.38 -9.90 12.56
CA PRO A 39 19.49 -8.97 12.58
C PRO A 39 19.29 -7.95 13.73
N PRO A 40 20.32 -7.65 14.52
CA PRO A 40 20.19 -6.71 15.62
C PRO A 40 19.93 -5.29 15.10
N LEU A 41 19.12 -4.52 15.83
CA LEU A 41 19.20 -3.07 15.77
C LEU A 41 20.32 -2.64 16.73
N GLU A 42 21.31 -1.93 16.19
CA GLU A 42 22.39 -1.38 16.99
C GLU A 42 21.88 -0.22 17.84
N THR A 43 21.50 -0.53 19.09
CA THR A 43 20.95 0.47 20.02
C THR A 43 21.94 0.91 21.08
N ALA A 44 23.07 0.20 21.25
CA ALA A 44 24.09 0.55 22.23
C ALA A 44 24.75 1.91 21.93
N GLY A 45 24.57 2.87 22.84
CA GLY A 45 25.09 4.23 22.66
C GLY A 45 24.42 5.01 21.52
N LEU A 46 23.25 4.56 21.06
CA LEU A 46 22.46 5.25 20.05
C LEU A 46 21.97 6.57 20.63
N ASN A 47 22.22 7.65 19.89
CA ASN A 47 21.61 8.94 20.09
C ASN A 47 20.99 9.39 18.77
N ARG A 48 20.29 10.51 18.76
CA ARG A 48 19.58 11.02 17.58
C ARG A 48 20.51 11.16 16.35
N GLU A 49 21.67 11.77 16.54
CA GLU A 49 22.65 12.01 15.46
C GLU A 49 23.13 10.69 14.83
N ARG A 50 23.48 9.71 15.67
CA ARG A 50 23.91 8.38 15.20
C ARG A 50 22.78 7.62 14.51
N TRP A 51 21.56 7.77 15.01
CA TRP A 51 20.40 7.16 14.38
C TRP A 51 20.16 7.77 12.99
N GLU A 52 20.12 9.10 12.89
CA GLU A 52 19.94 9.81 11.62
C GLU A 52 21.05 9.46 10.61
N ALA A 53 22.30 9.37 11.04
CA ALA A 53 23.41 8.95 10.20
C ALA A 53 23.30 7.50 9.71
N GLY A 54 22.83 6.58 10.56
CA GLY A 54 22.67 5.16 10.21
C GLY A 54 21.46 4.86 9.30
N GLN A 55 20.50 5.76 9.23
CA GLN A 55 19.30 5.55 8.42
C GLN A 55 19.60 5.42 6.91
N ALA A 56 20.56 6.19 6.40
CA ALA A 56 20.93 6.13 4.99
C ALA A 56 21.53 4.76 4.61
N GLU A 57 22.40 4.22 5.47
CA GLU A 57 22.98 2.89 5.27
C GLU A 57 21.89 1.80 5.32
N LEU A 58 20.97 1.93 6.26
CA LEU A 58 19.86 0.98 6.38
C LEU A 58 18.89 1.03 5.17
N ARG A 59 18.59 2.23 4.64
CA ARG A 59 17.81 2.36 3.40
C ARG A 59 18.55 1.71 2.23
N ALA A 60 19.84 1.99 2.06
CA ALA A 60 20.65 1.38 1.00
C ALA A 60 20.68 -0.15 1.10
N ALA A 61 20.70 -0.71 2.32
CA ALA A 61 20.61 -2.15 2.50
C ALA A 61 19.26 -2.73 2.06
N PHE A 62 18.14 -2.05 2.33
CA PHE A 62 16.82 -2.45 1.83
C PHE A 62 16.70 -2.34 0.31
N GLU A 63 17.30 -1.32 -0.30
CA GLU A 63 17.38 -1.22 -1.77
C GLU A 63 18.17 -2.38 -2.35
N ALA A 64 19.34 -2.66 -1.81
CA ALA A 64 20.23 -3.70 -2.34
C ALA A 64 19.65 -5.12 -2.18
N GLU A 65 18.98 -5.40 -1.06
CA GLU A 65 18.65 -6.79 -0.67
C GLU A 65 17.18 -7.14 -0.89
N VAL A 66 16.27 -6.15 -1.02
CA VAL A 66 14.83 -6.42 -1.02
C VAL A 66 14.09 -5.71 -2.15
N TYR A 67 14.11 -4.38 -2.20
CA TYR A 67 13.15 -3.63 -3.03
C TYR A 67 13.72 -3.16 -4.38
N GLY A 68 15.04 -3.17 -4.54
CA GLY A 68 15.70 -2.50 -5.65
C GLY A 68 15.88 -1.00 -5.41
N ALA A 69 16.55 -0.36 -6.32
CA ALA A 69 16.90 1.05 -6.22
C ALA A 69 15.65 1.96 -6.17
N TRP A 70 15.72 2.99 -5.34
CA TRP A 70 14.73 4.06 -5.36
C TRP A 70 14.84 4.85 -6.66
N PRO A 71 13.73 5.08 -7.42
CA PRO A 71 13.81 5.84 -8.67
C PRO A 71 14.34 7.26 -8.47
N GLU A 72 15.36 7.62 -9.21
CA GLU A 72 16.00 8.96 -9.15
C GLU A 72 15.31 10.04 -10.00
N ALA A 73 14.16 9.71 -10.58
CA ALA A 73 13.39 10.64 -11.39
C ALA A 73 12.95 11.89 -10.61
N GLY A 74 12.87 13.01 -11.31
CA GLY A 74 12.52 14.31 -10.73
C GLY A 74 11.10 14.38 -10.15
N PRO A 75 10.66 15.57 -9.70
CA PRO A 75 9.34 15.77 -9.13
C PRO A 75 8.23 15.50 -10.16
N ALA A 76 7.02 15.26 -9.68
CA ALA A 76 5.83 15.12 -10.50
C ALA A 76 5.62 16.39 -11.38
N ARG A 77 5.22 16.20 -12.63
CA ARG A 77 4.75 17.30 -13.49
C ARG A 77 3.23 17.27 -13.53
N VAL A 78 2.60 18.37 -13.14
CA VAL A 78 1.16 18.57 -13.32
C VAL A 78 0.93 18.96 -14.78
N LEU A 79 0.21 18.11 -15.54
CA LEU A 79 -0.16 18.35 -16.94
C LEU A 79 -1.49 19.06 -17.05
N ASP A 80 -2.44 18.75 -16.17
CA ASP A 80 -3.77 19.36 -16.09
C ASP A 80 -4.31 19.31 -14.68
N HIS A 81 -5.24 20.23 -14.35
CA HIS A 81 -5.93 20.28 -13.07
C HIS A 81 -7.38 20.77 -13.27
N THR A 82 -8.35 20.00 -12.81
CA THR A 82 -9.77 20.30 -12.94
C THR A 82 -10.52 20.12 -11.64
N VAL A 83 -11.58 20.92 -11.48
CA VAL A 83 -12.60 20.71 -10.43
C VAL A 83 -13.66 19.79 -11.00
N VAL A 84 -13.73 18.58 -10.46
CA VAL A 84 -14.71 17.56 -10.87
C VAL A 84 -16.07 17.82 -10.26
N ASP A 85 -16.12 18.05 -8.93
CA ASP A 85 -17.34 18.37 -8.19
C ASP A 85 -17.02 19.33 -7.05
N ALA A 86 -17.59 20.51 -7.08
CA ALA A 86 -17.36 21.55 -6.09
C ALA A 86 -18.17 21.34 -4.78
N ALA A 87 -19.14 20.43 -4.76
CA ALA A 87 -20.07 20.22 -3.66
C ALA A 87 -20.40 18.72 -3.42
N ALA A 88 -19.45 17.85 -3.65
CA ALA A 88 -19.56 16.42 -3.40
C ALA A 88 -19.87 16.12 -1.92
N TYR A 89 -20.40 14.92 -1.66
CA TYR A 89 -20.71 14.44 -0.30
C TYR A 89 -21.67 15.41 0.44
N ASP A 90 -22.79 15.74 -0.20
CA ASP A 90 -23.80 16.68 0.32
C ASP A 90 -23.22 18.08 0.64
N GLY A 91 -22.24 18.53 -0.14
CA GLY A 91 -21.56 19.81 0.02
C GLY A 91 -20.42 19.81 1.03
N ALA A 92 -20.08 18.67 1.65
CA ALA A 92 -19.00 18.60 2.61
C ALA A 92 -17.61 18.52 1.95
N GLY A 93 -17.52 18.03 0.71
CA GLY A 93 -16.28 17.81 -0.01
C GLY A 93 -16.24 18.49 -1.37
N ARG A 94 -15.03 18.80 -1.83
CA ARG A 94 -14.71 19.26 -3.18
C ARG A 94 -13.79 18.27 -3.82
N ILE A 95 -14.21 17.65 -4.93
CA ILE A 95 -13.39 16.71 -5.72
C ILE A 95 -12.65 17.49 -6.78
N GLU A 96 -11.35 17.30 -6.83
CA GLU A 96 -10.46 17.81 -7.87
C GLU A 96 -9.62 16.65 -8.45
N GLU A 97 -9.24 16.79 -9.70
CA GLU A 97 -8.40 15.81 -10.37
C GLU A 97 -7.22 16.51 -11.07
N TYR A 98 -6.04 15.93 -10.89
CA TYR A 98 -4.81 16.30 -11.56
C TYR A 98 -4.41 15.20 -12.52
N THR A 99 -4.03 15.55 -13.72
CA THR A 99 -3.28 14.65 -14.60
C THR A 99 -1.80 14.88 -14.37
N LEU A 100 -1.09 13.84 -13.97
CA LEU A 100 0.32 13.90 -13.63
C LEU A 100 1.16 13.11 -14.65
N ASP A 101 2.38 13.58 -14.88
CA ASP A 101 3.46 12.81 -15.50
C ASP A 101 4.51 12.51 -14.41
N LEU A 102 4.70 11.24 -14.15
CA LEU A 102 5.68 10.71 -13.20
C LEU A 102 6.76 9.97 -13.99
N ALA A 103 7.78 10.72 -14.44
CA ALA A 103 8.91 10.18 -15.24
C ALA A 103 8.48 9.46 -16.54
N GLY A 104 7.45 9.98 -17.22
CA GLY A 104 6.89 9.38 -18.42
C GLY A 104 5.61 8.58 -18.21
N ALA A 105 5.40 8.05 -17.01
CA ALA A 105 4.14 7.40 -16.66
C ALA A 105 3.05 8.44 -16.39
N GLN A 106 1.99 8.43 -17.19
CA GLN A 106 0.81 9.26 -16.96
C GLN A 106 -0.13 8.62 -15.96
N THR A 107 -0.59 9.40 -14.98
CA THR A 107 -1.57 8.95 -13.97
C THR A 107 -2.50 10.07 -13.56
N HIS A 108 -3.59 9.72 -12.87
CA HIS A 108 -4.51 10.68 -12.28
C HIS A 108 -4.37 10.68 -10.76
N LEU A 109 -4.25 11.89 -10.19
CA LEU A 109 -4.38 12.14 -8.76
C LEU A 109 -5.74 12.76 -8.52
N ALA A 110 -6.64 12.07 -7.81
CA ALA A 110 -7.91 12.63 -7.37
C ALA A 110 -7.79 13.08 -5.91
N THR A 111 -8.23 14.29 -5.62
CA THR A 111 -8.24 14.82 -4.25
C THR A 111 -9.66 15.15 -3.81
N VAL A 112 -9.91 15.00 -2.51
CA VAL A 112 -11.16 15.45 -1.88
C VAL A 112 -10.81 16.34 -0.70
N LEU A 113 -11.13 17.63 -0.83
CA LEU A 113 -10.89 18.63 0.21
C LEU A 113 -12.19 18.92 0.98
N PRO A 114 -12.13 19.07 2.32
CA PRO A 114 -13.27 19.57 3.09
C PRO A 114 -13.57 21.03 2.72
N VAL A 115 -14.83 21.32 2.38
CA VAL A 115 -15.27 22.67 1.96
C VAL A 115 -15.26 23.65 3.14
N ALA A 116 -15.47 23.18 4.36
CA ALA A 116 -15.57 24.01 5.57
C ALA A 116 -14.23 24.26 6.28
N ALA A 117 -13.09 24.06 5.60
CA ALA A 117 -11.78 24.25 6.23
C ALA A 117 -11.43 25.74 6.35
N ASP A 118 -11.02 26.16 7.56
CA ASP A 118 -10.58 27.54 7.86
C ASP A 118 -9.05 27.74 7.69
N GLY A 119 -8.36 26.81 7.04
CA GLY A 119 -6.91 26.87 6.81
C GLY A 119 -6.37 25.57 6.19
N PRO A 120 -5.04 25.41 6.12
CA PRO A 120 -4.43 24.20 5.58
C PRO A 120 -4.87 22.93 6.31
N VAL A 121 -5.26 21.91 5.57
CA VAL A 121 -5.80 20.66 6.11
C VAL A 121 -4.79 19.51 6.06
N PRO A 122 -4.81 18.61 7.04
CA PRO A 122 -4.06 17.35 6.94
C PRO A 122 -4.60 16.51 5.78
N VAL A 123 -3.75 15.76 5.13
CA VAL A 123 -4.14 14.89 4.01
C VAL A 123 -3.69 13.45 4.22
N VAL A 124 -4.55 12.51 3.80
CA VAL A 124 -4.21 11.09 3.72
C VAL A 124 -4.12 10.69 2.26
N VAL A 125 -2.92 10.34 1.82
CA VAL A 125 -2.67 9.83 0.46
C VAL A 125 -2.86 8.32 0.44
N MET A 126 -3.64 7.82 -0.50
CA MET A 126 -3.99 6.42 -0.61
C MET A 126 -3.68 5.86 -1.99
N GLN A 127 -3.00 4.72 -2.04
CA GLN A 127 -2.96 3.89 -3.24
C GLN A 127 -4.10 2.87 -3.18
N MET A 128 -4.89 2.82 -4.24
CA MET A 128 -6.07 1.97 -4.32
C MET A 128 -5.90 0.85 -5.32
N PHE A 129 -6.59 -0.28 -5.11
CA PHE A 129 -6.53 -1.44 -6.01
C PHE A 129 -7.26 -1.23 -7.33
N CYS A 130 -8.23 -0.32 -7.35
CA CYS A 130 -9.19 -0.21 -8.43
C CYS A 130 -9.21 1.17 -9.12
N GLY A 131 -8.24 2.00 -8.83
CA GLY A 131 -8.19 3.36 -9.33
C GLY A 131 -9.13 4.33 -8.60
N ASN A 132 -9.00 5.61 -8.93
CA ASN A 132 -9.62 6.73 -8.20
C ASN A 132 -11.15 6.71 -8.30
N GLN A 133 -11.69 6.33 -9.46
CA GLN A 133 -13.13 6.20 -9.67
C GLN A 133 -13.81 5.27 -8.66
N ALA A 134 -13.19 4.10 -8.41
CA ALA A 134 -13.71 3.13 -7.45
C ALA A 134 -13.59 3.64 -6.01
N ALA A 135 -12.50 4.32 -5.67
CA ALA A 135 -12.30 4.94 -4.36
C ALA A 135 -13.36 6.01 -4.04
N LEU A 136 -13.83 6.71 -5.05
CA LEU A 136 -14.82 7.78 -4.96
C LEU A 136 -16.24 7.33 -5.32
N GLY A 137 -16.55 6.02 -5.12
CA GLY A 137 -17.89 5.49 -5.29
C GLY A 137 -18.41 5.54 -6.72
N TRP A 138 -17.51 5.50 -7.72
CA TRP A 138 -17.83 5.61 -9.15
C TRP A 138 -18.43 6.96 -9.53
N HIS A 139 -17.93 8.03 -8.91
CA HIS A 139 -18.37 9.38 -9.19
C HIS A 139 -18.19 9.73 -10.68
N ASP A 140 -19.27 10.24 -11.30
CA ASP A 140 -19.22 10.69 -12.69
C ASP A 140 -18.26 11.90 -12.80
N GLY A 141 -17.34 11.83 -13.78
CA GLY A 141 -16.34 12.86 -14.02
C GLY A 141 -14.98 12.59 -13.38
N VAL A 142 -14.85 11.64 -12.45
CA VAL A 142 -13.53 11.14 -12.01
C VAL A 142 -13.01 10.16 -13.04
N SER A 143 -11.77 10.34 -13.48
CA SER A 143 -11.13 9.51 -14.48
C SER A 143 -10.89 8.08 -13.98
N GLY A 144 -11.05 7.12 -14.88
CA GLY A 144 -10.61 5.75 -14.64
C GLY A 144 -9.08 5.62 -14.67
N PRO A 145 -8.54 4.44 -14.37
CA PRO A 145 -7.13 4.15 -14.59
C PRO A 145 -6.71 4.45 -16.03
N VAL A 146 -5.48 4.92 -16.21
CA VAL A 146 -4.86 5.08 -17.54
C VAL A 146 -4.57 3.70 -18.13
N THR A 147 -4.16 2.76 -17.28
CA THR A 147 -3.94 1.36 -17.63
C THR A 147 -5.23 0.53 -17.59
N GLU A 148 -5.15 -0.74 -18.02
CA GLU A 148 -6.31 -1.62 -18.05
C GLU A 148 -6.86 -1.90 -16.64
N ARG A 149 -8.19 -1.82 -16.51
CA ARG A 149 -8.88 -2.08 -15.24
C ARG A 149 -8.99 -3.57 -14.98
N ALA A 150 -8.67 -4.01 -13.76
CA ALA A 150 -8.91 -5.38 -13.33
C ALA A 150 -10.42 -5.72 -13.30
N PRO A 151 -10.82 -6.95 -13.69
CA PRO A 151 -12.24 -7.33 -13.78
C PRO A 151 -13.04 -7.24 -12.47
N ASP A 152 -12.38 -7.44 -11.32
CA ASP A 152 -12.96 -7.33 -9.98
C ASP A 152 -13.17 -5.88 -9.54
N CYS A 153 -12.58 -4.94 -10.26
CA CYS A 153 -12.74 -3.49 -10.08
C CYS A 153 -13.94 -2.88 -10.84
N ALA A 154 -14.85 -3.70 -11.34
CA ALA A 154 -16.05 -3.19 -11.99
C ALA A 154 -17.04 -2.59 -10.97
N PRO A 155 -17.87 -1.57 -11.34
CA PRO A 155 -18.85 -0.95 -10.45
C PRO A 155 -19.90 -1.94 -9.96
N SER A 156 -20.17 -2.98 -10.73
CA SER A 156 -21.14 -4.01 -10.42
C SER A 156 -20.69 -5.37 -10.97
N GLY A 157 -21.31 -6.45 -10.51
CA GLY A 157 -21.04 -7.80 -10.94
C GLY A 157 -20.64 -8.72 -9.79
N PHE A 158 -20.59 -10.03 -10.07
CA PHE A 158 -20.31 -11.04 -9.06
C PHE A 158 -18.87 -10.93 -8.50
N ALA A 159 -17.89 -10.66 -9.35
CA ALA A 159 -16.48 -10.50 -8.93
C ALA A 159 -16.32 -9.34 -7.93
N SER A 160 -16.78 -8.15 -8.30
CA SER A 160 -16.73 -6.95 -7.44
C SER A 160 -17.53 -7.15 -6.14
N TRP A 161 -18.72 -7.73 -6.21
CA TRP A 161 -19.51 -8.06 -5.02
C TRP A 161 -18.77 -9.04 -4.10
N SER A 162 -18.19 -10.12 -4.64
CA SER A 162 -17.48 -11.12 -3.85
C SER A 162 -16.24 -10.54 -3.17
N THR A 163 -15.48 -9.70 -3.86
CA THR A 163 -14.30 -9.02 -3.30
C THR A 163 -14.70 -8.15 -2.10
N ARG A 164 -15.78 -7.37 -2.22
CA ARG A 164 -16.30 -6.55 -1.11
C ARG A 164 -16.79 -7.39 0.08
N GLN A 165 -17.35 -8.59 -0.16
CA GLN A 165 -17.78 -9.49 0.93
C GLN A 165 -16.60 -10.17 1.64
N ILE A 166 -15.53 -10.49 0.93
CA ILE A 166 -14.37 -11.20 1.46
C ILE A 166 -13.44 -10.23 2.21
N PHE A 167 -13.13 -9.10 1.59
CA PHE A 167 -12.13 -8.15 2.09
C PHE A 167 -12.72 -6.92 2.78
N GLY A 168 -14.03 -6.73 2.70
CA GLY A 168 -14.73 -5.55 3.20
C GLY A 168 -14.80 -4.41 2.17
N ARG A 169 -15.85 -3.59 2.27
CA ARG A 169 -16.12 -2.51 1.31
C ARG A 169 -15.01 -1.44 1.29
N HIS A 170 -14.43 -1.15 2.44
CA HIS A 170 -13.50 -0.03 2.60
C HIS A 170 -12.10 -0.30 2.03
N ILE A 171 -11.81 -1.51 1.60
CA ILE A 171 -10.58 -1.79 0.85
C ILE A 171 -10.57 -1.15 -0.54
N MET A 172 -11.76 -0.97 -1.13
CA MET A 172 -11.95 -0.40 -2.47
C MET A 172 -12.52 1.02 -2.43
N GLU A 173 -13.32 1.32 -1.41
CA GLU A 173 -14.06 2.57 -1.25
C GLU A 173 -13.93 3.02 0.21
N PRO A 174 -13.00 3.91 0.55
CA PRO A 174 -12.82 4.40 1.91
C PRO A 174 -14.02 5.22 2.38
N PRO A 175 -14.22 5.40 3.69
CA PRO A 175 -15.33 6.18 4.24
C PRO A 175 -15.07 7.69 4.09
N VAL A 176 -15.08 8.19 2.85
CA VAL A 176 -14.68 9.58 2.51
C VAL A 176 -15.43 10.62 3.34
N ALA A 177 -16.76 10.53 3.41
CA ALA A 177 -17.57 11.49 4.16
C ALA A 177 -17.21 11.54 5.65
N GLU A 178 -16.89 10.39 6.26
CA GLU A 178 -16.47 10.32 7.66
C GLU A 178 -15.10 10.97 7.87
N ILE A 179 -14.16 10.74 6.96
CA ILE A 179 -12.81 11.32 7.02
C ILE A 179 -12.88 12.85 6.84
N LEU A 180 -13.67 13.33 5.88
CA LEU A 180 -13.93 14.76 5.69
C LEU A 180 -14.55 15.42 6.93
N ALA A 181 -15.50 14.75 7.60
CA ALA A 181 -16.13 15.24 8.82
C ALA A 181 -15.14 15.43 9.99
N HIS A 182 -13.98 14.75 9.94
CA HIS A 182 -12.89 14.94 10.88
C HIS A 182 -11.85 15.99 10.40
N GLY A 183 -12.12 16.70 9.32
CA GLY A 183 -11.28 17.79 8.81
C GLY A 183 -10.04 17.33 8.03
N TYR A 184 -10.00 16.09 7.56
CA TYR A 184 -8.92 15.58 6.73
C TYR A 184 -9.29 15.64 5.26
N ALA A 185 -8.35 16.03 4.42
CA ALA A 185 -8.41 15.80 2.98
C ALA A 185 -7.97 14.37 2.64
N LEU A 186 -8.36 13.94 1.46
CA LEU A 186 -7.97 12.65 0.88
C LEU A 186 -7.33 12.88 -0.49
N ALA A 187 -6.35 12.06 -0.82
CA ALA A 187 -5.71 12.04 -2.13
C ALA A 187 -5.57 10.59 -2.59
N PHE A 188 -5.95 10.29 -3.82
CA PHE A 188 -5.99 8.95 -4.38
C PHE A 188 -5.15 8.87 -5.64
N ILE A 189 -4.28 7.85 -5.71
CA ILE A 189 -3.52 7.51 -6.90
C ILE A 189 -3.62 6.01 -7.16
N TYR A 190 -3.66 5.62 -8.42
CA TYR A 190 -3.65 4.22 -8.80
C TYR A 190 -2.22 3.75 -9.13
N ALA A 191 -1.68 2.88 -8.30
CA ALA A 191 -0.32 2.37 -8.43
C ALA A 191 -0.06 1.66 -9.78
N GLY A 192 -1.09 1.02 -10.33
CA GLY A 192 -1.03 0.32 -11.62
C GLY A 192 -0.80 1.22 -12.84
N ASP A 193 -1.03 2.54 -12.73
CA ASP A 193 -0.70 3.49 -13.79
C ASP A 193 0.82 3.81 -13.84
N ILE A 194 1.54 3.55 -12.74
CA ILE A 194 2.99 3.74 -12.68
C ILE A 194 3.71 2.47 -13.12
N VAL A 195 3.38 1.36 -12.49
CA VAL A 195 3.83 0.03 -12.86
C VAL A 195 2.62 -0.90 -12.80
N PRO A 196 2.16 -1.46 -13.93
CA PRO A 196 1.05 -2.40 -13.94
C PRO A 196 1.32 -3.61 -13.04
N ASP A 197 0.33 -4.00 -12.23
CA ASP A 197 0.46 -5.16 -11.33
C ASP A 197 0.24 -6.47 -12.11
N SER A 198 1.10 -6.69 -13.08
CA SER A 198 1.06 -7.79 -14.03
C SER A 198 2.47 -8.12 -14.50
N ALA A 199 2.90 -9.38 -14.36
CA ALA A 199 4.22 -9.81 -14.81
C ALA A 199 4.47 -9.57 -16.31
N ALA A 200 3.42 -9.51 -17.13
CA ALA A 200 3.57 -9.29 -18.56
C ALA A 200 3.85 -7.81 -18.94
N ALA A 201 3.54 -6.86 -18.06
CA ALA A 201 3.64 -5.42 -18.36
C ALA A 201 4.52 -4.66 -17.35
N ALA A 202 4.89 -5.27 -16.23
CA ALA A 202 5.67 -4.60 -15.20
C ALA A 202 7.12 -4.35 -15.63
N ASP A 203 7.75 -5.31 -16.31
CA ASP A 203 9.16 -5.22 -16.69
C ASP A 203 9.42 -4.01 -17.61
N GLU A 204 8.57 -3.79 -18.63
CA GLU A 204 8.69 -2.64 -19.54
C GLU A 204 8.56 -1.32 -18.77
N ALA A 205 7.56 -1.21 -17.87
CA ALA A 205 7.34 0.00 -17.08
C ALA A 205 8.47 0.27 -16.07
N LEU A 206 9.05 -0.79 -15.50
CA LEU A 206 10.20 -0.67 -14.60
C LEU A 206 11.47 -0.26 -15.34
N ASP A 207 11.70 -0.79 -16.53
CA ASP A 207 12.82 -0.41 -17.40
C ASP A 207 12.72 1.06 -17.85
N GLU A 208 11.51 1.53 -18.17
CA GLU A 208 11.27 2.94 -18.50
C GLU A 208 11.52 3.87 -17.31
N LEU A 209 11.14 3.45 -16.12
CA LEU A 209 11.30 4.25 -14.90
C LEU A 209 12.75 4.30 -14.40
N SER A 210 13.53 3.23 -14.59
CA SER A 210 14.85 3.03 -13.98
C SER A 210 15.78 2.21 -14.88
N ALA A 211 16.08 2.69 -16.09
CA ALA A 211 16.80 1.96 -17.15
C ALA A 211 18.18 1.40 -16.74
N ASP A 212 18.87 2.01 -15.80
CA ASP A 212 20.25 1.68 -15.43
C ASP A 212 20.37 0.88 -14.11
N VAL A 213 19.28 0.74 -13.35
CA VAL A 213 19.28 0.10 -12.03
C VAL A 213 18.01 -0.70 -11.82
N GLN A 214 18.14 -1.89 -11.23
CA GLN A 214 17.01 -2.73 -10.96
C GLN A 214 16.13 -2.13 -9.85
N THR A 215 14.88 -1.87 -10.16
CA THR A 215 13.85 -1.39 -9.25
C THR A 215 12.69 -2.40 -9.22
N GLY A 216 12.18 -2.74 -8.04
CA GLY A 216 10.96 -3.54 -7.93
C GLY A 216 9.70 -2.67 -7.94
N ALA A 217 8.57 -3.24 -8.35
CA ALA A 217 7.31 -2.51 -8.40
C ALA A 217 6.89 -1.92 -7.05
N ILE A 218 7.20 -2.58 -5.92
CA ILE A 218 6.94 -2.03 -4.57
C ILE A 218 7.73 -0.73 -4.35
N ALA A 219 8.99 -0.64 -4.81
CA ALA A 219 9.77 0.59 -4.72
C ALA A 219 9.22 1.69 -5.65
N ALA A 220 8.84 1.34 -6.87
CA ALA A 220 8.23 2.28 -7.82
C ALA A 220 6.89 2.84 -7.30
N TRP A 221 6.03 1.99 -6.73
CA TRP A 221 4.79 2.42 -6.10
C TRP A 221 5.03 3.25 -4.84
N ALA A 222 6.05 2.93 -4.05
CA ALA A 222 6.45 3.73 -2.90
C ALA A 222 6.96 5.12 -3.32
N TRP A 223 7.79 5.18 -4.36
CA TRP A 223 8.25 6.43 -4.95
C TRP A 223 7.10 7.31 -5.46
N ALA A 224 6.04 6.72 -6.03
CA ALA A 224 4.87 7.47 -6.47
C ALA A 224 4.15 8.22 -5.33
N TYR A 225 4.14 7.70 -4.09
CA TYR A 225 3.67 8.47 -2.93
C TYR A 225 4.47 9.76 -2.74
N SER A 226 5.80 9.71 -2.84
CA SER A 226 6.64 10.90 -2.72
C SER A 226 6.37 11.93 -3.84
N ARG A 227 6.04 11.45 -5.03
CA ARG A 227 5.66 12.35 -6.16
C ARG A 227 4.32 13.01 -5.92
N VAL A 228 3.36 12.31 -5.31
CA VAL A 228 2.09 12.92 -4.88
C VAL A 228 2.33 13.96 -3.79
N ILE A 229 3.21 13.67 -2.82
CA ILE A 229 3.60 14.64 -1.77
C ILE A 229 4.17 15.93 -2.40
N ASP A 230 4.98 15.84 -3.48
CA ASP A 230 5.49 17.03 -4.18
C ASP A 230 4.36 17.94 -4.68
N VAL A 231 3.27 17.35 -5.20
CA VAL A 231 2.11 18.10 -5.71
C VAL A 231 1.32 18.74 -4.57
N LEU A 232 1.10 17.98 -3.49
CA LEU A 232 0.31 18.44 -2.34
C LEU A 232 1.06 19.50 -1.52
N GLU A 233 2.37 19.35 -1.34
CA GLU A 233 3.22 20.32 -0.63
C GLU A 233 3.28 21.68 -1.34
N ALA A 234 3.15 21.68 -2.65
CA ALA A 234 3.11 22.91 -3.46
C ALA A 234 1.78 23.67 -3.39
N ASP A 235 0.73 23.09 -2.79
CA ASP A 235 -0.60 23.68 -2.66
C ASP A 235 -0.87 24.08 -1.21
N GLU A 236 -0.97 25.40 -0.96
CA GLU A 236 -1.17 25.99 0.36
C GLU A 236 -2.44 25.53 1.10
N ARG A 237 -3.34 24.82 0.44
CA ARG A 237 -4.54 24.24 1.05
C ARG A 237 -4.24 22.99 1.88
N TYR A 238 -3.10 22.35 1.68
CA TYR A 238 -2.66 21.20 2.46
C TYR A 238 -1.61 21.60 3.50
N ASP A 239 -1.65 20.96 4.66
CA ASP A 239 -0.66 21.18 5.71
C ASP A 239 0.57 20.29 5.46
N PRO A 240 1.73 20.86 5.11
CA PRO A 240 2.94 20.08 4.79
C PRO A 240 3.55 19.38 6.01
N GLN A 241 3.05 19.63 7.22
CA GLN A 241 3.49 18.98 8.46
C GLN A 241 2.48 17.93 8.96
N ARG A 242 1.45 17.62 8.16
CA ARG A 242 0.42 16.64 8.50
C ARG A 242 0.02 15.82 7.27
N MET A 243 1.03 15.21 6.62
CA MET A 243 0.85 14.33 5.46
C MET A 243 0.95 12.88 5.87
N ALA A 244 -0.13 12.12 5.69
CA ALA A 244 -0.18 10.70 5.97
C ALA A 244 -0.26 9.89 4.67
N VAL A 245 0.27 8.66 4.70
CA VAL A 245 0.05 7.68 3.64
C VAL A 245 -0.65 6.45 4.19
N TRP A 246 -1.54 5.88 3.40
CA TRP A 246 -2.26 4.66 3.76
C TRP A 246 -2.25 3.68 2.59
N GLY A 247 -2.07 2.40 2.93
CA GLY A 247 -2.20 1.32 1.97
C GLY A 247 -2.57 0.00 2.61
N HIS A 248 -3.24 -0.86 1.83
CA HIS A 248 -3.60 -2.21 2.22
C HIS A 248 -2.82 -3.22 1.39
N SER A 249 -2.38 -4.33 2.01
CA SER A 249 -1.66 -5.43 1.35
C SER A 249 -0.41 -4.91 0.62
N ARG A 250 -0.26 -5.13 -0.70
CA ARG A 250 0.86 -4.59 -1.49
C ARG A 250 0.97 -3.07 -1.41
N ASN A 251 -0.14 -2.35 -1.38
CA ASN A 251 -0.14 -0.91 -1.17
C ASN A 251 0.24 -0.53 0.27
N GLY A 252 0.07 -1.42 1.24
CA GLY A 252 0.60 -1.27 2.60
C GLY A 252 2.13 -1.45 2.67
N LYS A 253 2.69 -2.34 1.82
CA LYS A 253 4.15 -2.48 1.67
C LYS A 253 4.73 -1.19 1.08
N SER A 254 4.15 -0.69 -0.03
CA SER A 254 4.61 0.55 -0.68
C SER A 254 4.43 1.80 0.21
N ALA A 255 3.34 1.90 0.97
CA ALA A 255 3.12 2.99 1.92
C ALA A 255 4.18 3.00 3.04
N LEU A 256 4.49 1.84 3.63
CA LEU A 256 5.54 1.75 4.65
C LEU A 256 6.91 2.10 4.09
N LEU A 257 7.25 1.58 2.90
CA LEU A 257 8.51 1.88 2.24
C LEU A 257 8.61 3.38 1.89
N ALA A 258 7.55 3.98 1.35
CA ALA A 258 7.49 5.41 1.07
C ALA A 258 7.79 6.24 2.31
N ALA A 259 7.12 5.96 3.42
CA ALA A 259 7.31 6.68 4.66
C ALA A 259 8.69 6.45 5.30
N ALA A 260 9.28 5.26 5.12
CA ALA A 260 10.64 4.98 5.57
C ALA A 260 11.70 5.75 4.76
N PHE A 261 11.42 6.08 3.49
CA PHE A 261 12.36 6.73 2.58
C PHE A 261 12.12 8.23 2.41
N ASP A 262 10.88 8.70 2.56
CA ASP A 262 10.53 10.11 2.48
C ASP A 262 10.19 10.70 3.87
N PRO A 263 11.05 11.56 4.42
CA PRO A 263 10.84 12.14 5.76
C PRO A 263 9.68 13.14 5.83
N ARG A 264 9.12 13.58 4.70
CA ARG A 264 7.95 14.49 4.63
C ARG A 264 6.64 13.79 4.96
N ILE A 265 6.64 12.46 4.96
CA ILE A 265 5.47 11.66 5.36
C ILE A 265 5.44 11.54 6.87
N ASP A 266 4.49 12.22 7.53
CA ASP A 266 4.42 12.31 8.98
C ASP A 266 3.81 11.08 9.65
N LEU A 267 2.91 10.38 8.97
CA LEU A 267 2.23 9.18 9.47
C LEU A 267 2.10 8.15 8.37
N VAL A 268 2.34 6.89 8.68
CA VAL A 268 1.97 5.78 7.79
C VAL A 268 0.94 4.87 8.46
N ILE A 269 -0.05 4.45 7.68
CA ILE A 269 -1.03 3.42 8.03
C ILE A 269 -0.81 2.23 7.09
N ALA A 270 -0.07 1.23 7.55
CA ALA A 270 0.23 0.01 6.81
C ALA A 270 -0.72 -1.10 7.26
N HIS A 271 -1.71 -1.42 6.42
CA HIS A 271 -2.74 -2.39 6.74
C HIS A 271 -2.50 -3.73 6.04
N GLN A 272 -2.41 -4.82 6.82
CA GLN A 272 -2.19 -6.20 6.34
C GLN A 272 -1.05 -6.31 5.31
N ALA A 273 0.06 -5.63 5.57
CA ALA A 273 1.15 -5.50 4.60
C ALA A 273 1.98 -6.80 4.42
N GLY A 274 1.95 -7.73 5.36
CA GLY A 274 2.59 -9.05 5.21
C GLY A 274 4.09 -9.04 4.94
N THR A 275 4.58 -10.08 4.31
CA THR A 275 5.99 -10.28 3.92
C THR A 275 6.45 -9.20 2.94
N GLY A 276 7.65 -8.66 3.14
CA GLY A 276 8.10 -7.47 2.40
C GLY A 276 7.31 -6.21 2.75
N GLY A 277 6.63 -6.19 3.91
CA GLY A 277 5.90 -5.05 4.47
C GLY A 277 6.11 -4.96 5.96
N THR A 278 5.10 -5.27 6.77
CA THR A 278 5.18 -5.17 8.23
C THR A 278 5.58 -6.46 8.94
N THR A 279 5.58 -7.61 8.26
CA THR A 279 5.83 -8.92 8.86
C THR A 279 7.29 -9.30 8.75
N LEU A 280 7.88 -9.83 9.83
CA LEU A 280 9.23 -10.38 9.80
C LEU A 280 9.39 -11.39 8.66
N THR A 281 10.35 -11.18 7.80
CA THR A 281 10.67 -12.12 6.70
C THR A 281 11.11 -13.48 7.24
N ARG A 282 11.77 -13.48 8.41
CA ARG A 282 12.20 -14.67 9.15
C ARG A 282 11.11 -15.36 9.97
N SER A 283 9.87 -14.85 9.91
CA SER A 283 8.75 -15.49 10.60
C SER A 283 8.56 -16.93 10.11
N ASP A 284 8.17 -17.81 11.00
CA ASP A 284 7.80 -19.21 10.70
C ASP A 284 6.38 -19.34 10.12
N ALA A 285 5.65 -18.25 10.00
CA ALA A 285 4.29 -18.18 9.48
C ALA A 285 4.18 -17.13 8.37
N GLY A 286 3.02 -17.07 7.74
CA GLY A 286 2.74 -16.13 6.68
C GLY A 286 3.30 -16.55 5.32
N GLU A 287 3.20 -15.67 4.35
CA GLU A 287 3.72 -15.85 3.00
C GLU A 287 5.25 -15.88 3.03
N SER A 288 5.89 -16.87 2.38
CA SER A 288 7.34 -16.97 2.31
C SER A 288 7.93 -16.12 1.20
N VAL A 289 9.26 -15.89 1.22
CA VAL A 289 9.98 -15.26 0.11
C VAL A 289 9.74 -16.06 -1.17
N ALA A 290 9.87 -17.40 -1.14
CA ALA A 290 9.58 -18.24 -2.30
C ALA A 290 8.17 -18.06 -2.86
N GLN A 291 7.16 -17.94 -2.01
CA GLN A 291 5.77 -17.78 -2.46
C GLN A 291 5.52 -16.41 -3.09
N ILE A 292 6.00 -15.35 -2.45
CA ILE A 292 5.74 -13.99 -2.94
C ILE A 292 6.53 -13.69 -4.23
N THR A 293 7.79 -14.14 -4.33
CA THR A 293 8.60 -13.90 -5.54
C THR A 293 8.16 -14.78 -6.71
N GLN A 294 7.66 -16.00 -6.45
CA GLN A 294 7.06 -16.82 -7.49
C GLN A 294 5.74 -16.26 -8.01
N ALA A 295 4.89 -15.70 -7.12
CA ALA A 295 3.60 -15.14 -7.49
C ALA A 295 3.73 -13.77 -8.18
N TYR A 296 4.70 -12.96 -7.73
CA TYR A 296 4.92 -11.57 -8.14
C TYR A 296 6.41 -11.31 -8.35
N PRO A 297 7.04 -11.87 -9.38
CA PRO A 297 8.50 -11.78 -9.59
C PRO A 297 9.01 -10.36 -9.77
N TYR A 298 8.14 -9.44 -10.21
CA TYR A 298 8.45 -8.03 -10.45
C TYR A 298 8.27 -7.12 -9.22
N TRP A 299 7.77 -7.64 -8.06
CA TRP A 299 7.54 -6.77 -6.89
C TRP A 299 8.81 -6.33 -6.18
N PHE A 300 9.83 -7.17 -6.19
CA PHE A 300 11.10 -6.98 -5.50
C PHE A 300 12.26 -7.06 -6.49
N ASN A 301 13.46 -6.79 -6.03
CA ASN A 301 14.64 -7.04 -6.85
C ASN A 301 14.97 -8.55 -6.92
N ASP A 302 15.79 -8.95 -7.90
CA ASP A 302 16.19 -10.36 -8.09
C ASP A 302 16.97 -10.92 -6.90
N ARG A 303 17.65 -10.06 -6.16
CA ARG A 303 18.40 -10.44 -4.97
C ARG A 303 17.49 -11.05 -3.90
N PHE A 304 16.28 -10.50 -3.71
CA PHE A 304 15.34 -10.96 -2.70
C PHE A 304 14.89 -12.41 -2.96
N GLU A 305 14.66 -12.79 -4.23
CA GLU A 305 14.31 -14.15 -4.60
C GLU A 305 15.40 -15.16 -4.21
N THR A 306 16.67 -14.79 -4.28
CA THR A 306 17.77 -15.68 -3.92
C THR A 306 17.75 -16.14 -2.47
N TYR A 307 17.01 -15.45 -1.60
CA TYR A 307 16.84 -15.82 -0.18
C TYR A 307 15.69 -16.81 0.07
N ALA A 308 14.98 -17.24 -0.97
CA ALA A 308 13.90 -18.23 -0.83
C ALA A 308 14.38 -19.51 -0.13
N GLY A 309 13.79 -19.82 1.03
CA GLY A 309 14.17 -20.94 1.88
C GLY A 309 15.47 -20.76 2.68
N ARG A 310 16.03 -19.55 2.66
CA ARG A 310 17.22 -19.13 3.42
C ARG A 310 17.03 -17.73 4.00
N GLU A 311 15.82 -17.44 4.44
CA GLU A 311 15.42 -16.11 4.92
C GLU A 311 16.28 -15.60 6.08
N GLU A 312 16.95 -16.51 6.83
CA GLU A 312 17.91 -16.17 7.88
C GLU A 312 19.20 -15.50 7.37
N GLU A 313 19.53 -15.67 6.09
CA GLU A 313 20.71 -15.06 5.48
C GLU A 313 20.49 -13.60 5.03
N ILE A 314 19.25 -13.13 5.00
CA ILE A 314 18.95 -11.72 4.64
C ILE A 314 19.60 -10.80 5.67
N PRO A 315 20.42 -9.82 5.29
CA PRO A 315 21.11 -8.96 6.26
C PRO A 315 20.19 -7.94 6.96
N VAL A 316 18.98 -7.74 6.46
CA VAL A 316 17.95 -6.88 7.02
C VAL A 316 16.67 -7.64 7.34
N ASP A 317 15.75 -7.02 8.12
CA ASP A 317 14.39 -7.54 8.30
C ASP A 317 13.41 -6.41 8.66
N GLN A 318 12.12 -6.65 8.54
CA GLN A 318 11.06 -5.64 8.54
C GLN A 318 10.98 -4.80 9.83
N HIS A 319 11.42 -5.30 10.99
CA HIS A 319 11.55 -4.48 12.20
C HIS A 319 12.52 -3.29 12.01
N GLN A 320 13.56 -3.47 11.18
CA GLN A 320 14.51 -2.40 10.85
C GLN A 320 13.88 -1.39 9.87
N LEU A 321 13.07 -1.83 8.90
CA LEU A 321 12.28 -0.92 8.05
C LEU A 321 11.30 -0.09 8.88
N ILE A 322 10.58 -0.74 9.80
CA ILE A 322 9.66 -0.08 10.72
C ILE A 322 10.40 0.97 11.58
N SER A 323 11.61 0.66 12.04
CA SER A 323 12.40 1.59 12.88
C SER A 323 12.76 2.87 12.15
N LEU A 324 12.89 2.87 10.80
CA LEU A 324 13.12 4.07 9.99
C LEU A 324 12.00 5.12 10.12
N MET A 325 10.85 4.72 10.63
CA MET A 325 9.77 5.67 10.95
C MET A 325 10.04 6.54 12.17
N ALA A 326 10.91 6.10 13.09
CA ALA A 326 11.14 6.85 14.33
C ALA A 326 11.74 8.24 14.06
N PRO A 327 11.24 9.33 14.71
CA PRO A 327 10.21 9.34 15.75
C PRO A 327 8.76 9.53 15.23
N ARG A 328 8.53 9.39 13.93
CA ARG A 328 7.20 9.60 13.31
C ARG A 328 6.25 8.43 13.65
N PRO A 329 4.96 8.71 13.84
CA PRO A 329 3.98 7.67 14.17
C PRO A 329 3.74 6.68 13.02
N LEU A 330 3.45 5.44 13.40
CA LEU A 330 3.08 4.35 12.50
C LEU A 330 1.88 3.61 13.08
N LEU A 331 0.86 3.36 12.24
CA LEU A 331 -0.25 2.47 12.57
C LEU A 331 -0.15 1.20 11.72
N ILE A 332 0.01 0.06 12.36
CA ILE A 332 -0.05 -1.26 11.73
C ILE A 332 -1.42 -1.86 11.96
N GLY A 333 -2.19 -2.03 10.90
CA GLY A 333 -3.46 -2.74 10.92
C GLY A 333 -3.30 -4.20 10.53
N GLY A 334 -3.97 -5.11 11.23
CA GLY A 334 -3.95 -6.53 10.93
C GLY A 334 -5.30 -7.19 11.21
N ALA A 335 -5.62 -8.24 10.46
CA ALA A 335 -6.79 -9.07 10.71
C ALA A 335 -6.36 -10.36 11.44
N TRP A 336 -6.97 -10.65 12.60
CA TRP A 336 -6.60 -11.76 13.46
C TRP A 336 -6.57 -13.13 12.76
N ARG A 337 -7.41 -13.33 11.74
CA ARG A 337 -7.52 -14.59 10.99
C ARG A 337 -6.80 -14.59 9.66
N ASP A 338 -6.14 -13.51 9.32
CA ASP A 338 -5.34 -13.41 8.10
C ASP A 338 -3.97 -14.06 8.32
N GLN A 339 -3.95 -15.38 8.16
CA GLN A 339 -2.72 -16.17 8.30
C GLN A 339 -1.71 -15.86 7.17
N TRP A 340 -2.18 -15.33 6.05
CA TRP A 340 -1.33 -14.97 4.92
C TRP A 340 -0.41 -13.80 5.24
N SER A 341 -0.97 -12.74 5.84
CA SER A 341 -0.21 -11.57 6.26
C SER A 341 0.56 -11.75 7.58
N ASP A 342 0.36 -12.83 8.29
CA ASP A 342 0.94 -13.12 9.61
C ASP A 342 0.90 -11.92 10.58
N PRO A 343 -0.25 -11.62 11.18
CA PRO A 343 -0.39 -10.50 12.10
C PRO A 343 0.49 -10.63 13.36
N ASN A 344 0.85 -11.87 13.75
CA ASN A 344 1.78 -12.10 14.85
C ASN A 344 3.21 -11.72 14.47
N GLY A 345 3.65 -12.03 13.25
CA GLY A 345 4.94 -11.60 12.71
C GLY A 345 5.04 -10.10 12.61
N SER A 346 3.96 -9.42 12.17
CA SER A 346 3.88 -7.95 12.16
C SER A 346 3.99 -7.35 13.56
N TRP A 347 3.31 -7.95 14.55
CA TRP A 347 3.41 -7.48 15.94
C TRP A 347 4.82 -7.69 16.51
N ARG A 348 5.48 -8.82 16.22
CA ARG A 348 6.86 -9.08 16.63
C ARG A 348 7.84 -8.11 15.96
N ALA A 349 7.62 -7.78 14.67
CA ALA A 349 8.41 -6.77 13.98
C ALA A 349 8.26 -5.40 14.63
N ALA A 350 7.04 -4.95 14.88
CA ALA A 350 6.77 -3.67 15.56
C ALA A 350 7.39 -3.59 16.97
N ARG A 351 7.45 -4.72 17.69
CA ARG A 351 8.12 -4.77 19.00
C ARG A 351 9.64 -4.81 18.92
N GLY A 352 10.19 -5.19 17.78
CA GLY A 352 11.63 -5.25 17.55
C GLY A 352 12.20 -3.95 16.99
N ALA A 353 11.32 -3.07 16.51
CA ALA A 353 11.63 -1.74 16.03
C ALA A 353 11.69 -0.71 17.19
#